data_638fd99ebacbb6354f310c637494abba
#
_entry.id   638fd99ebacbb6354f310c637494abba
#
_cell.length_a   1.000
_cell.length_b   1.000
_cell.length_c   1.000
_cell.angle_alpha   90.00
_cell.angle_beta   90.00
_cell.angle_gamma   90.00
#
_symmetry.space_group_name_H-M   'P 1'
#
loop_
_entity.id
_entity.type
_entity.pdbx_description
1 polymer ?
#
loop_
_entity_poly.entity_id
_entity_poly.type
_entity_poly.pdbx_seq_one_letter_code
_entity_poly.pdbx_strand_id
1 'polypeptide(L)'
;MTDAAWDTVLRRTLPWIAAALAVACQGSGKSASAATARDTAAKAATFVEASWRPPTEADIPHDSLGAAIRRGLYLLRFTPESLPAYATSSLRCTSCHQNDGTKASAAPLTGAHARYPKYMPRSGAVIGLADRVNYCFTRSLAGNVLPPESRQMNDILAYLAFISHDVPVGRDLAGASGLVTMKDTLVGDIARGEAVFKRECVACHQADGQGTAAFPALWGPRSFSIGASMAREERAASFIWHNMPQSKPGSLTPQEAFDVAAFVNSHPRPDSPGKETDWPSGGAPQDVPYATKGHAPHRPPASLLARRTPERTIVPTPPVVHGGAKSEP
;
A
#
# COMPACT_ATOMS: atom_id res chain seq x y z
N MET A 1 -26.21 34.98 31.43
CA MET A 1 -25.60 36.29 31.59
C MET A 1 -24.28 36.20 30.84
N THR A 2 -24.01 36.83 29.73
CA THR A 2 -24.64 37.78 28.82
C THR A 2 -23.95 37.60 27.47
N ASP A 3 -24.78 37.48 26.46
CA ASP A 3 -24.46 37.67 25.05
C ASP A 3 -23.94 39.08 24.74
N ALA A 4 -23.50 39.18 23.52
CA ALA A 4 -23.39 40.38 22.71
C ALA A 4 -22.06 41.15 22.74
N ALA A 5 -21.38 41.11 21.61
CA ALA A 5 -21.00 42.29 20.85
C ALA A 5 -19.97 41.99 19.78
N TRP A 6 -20.36 41.62 18.57
CA TRP A 6 -19.61 41.82 17.33
C TRP A 6 -20.58 42.01 16.15
N ASP A 7 -21.43 43.04 16.28
CA ASP A 7 -22.11 43.57 15.11
C ASP A 7 -22.04 45.10 15.18
N THR A 8 -21.79 45.75 14.07
CA THR A 8 -21.74 47.17 13.85
C THR A 8 -20.33 47.76 13.69
N VAL A 9 -19.81 47.76 12.49
CA VAL A 9 -19.20 48.93 11.81
C VAL A 9 -18.96 48.54 10.36
N LEU A 10 -19.79 48.98 9.42
CA LEU A 10 -19.47 49.37 8.05
C LEU A 10 -20.73 49.62 7.23
N ARG A 11 -21.37 50.75 7.55
CA ARG A 11 -22.22 51.48 6.58
C ARG A 11 -21.82 52.97 6.62
N ARG A 12 -21.16 53.48 5.61
CA ARG A 12 -21.21 54.85 5.13
C ARG A 12 -20.51 54.89 3.75
N THR A 13 -21.31 54.86 2.69
CA THR A 13 -21.66 55.92 1.72
C THR A 13 -20.53 56.52 0.92
N LEU A 14 -20.37 56.20 -0.37
CA LEU A 14 -20.49 56.93 -1.65
C LEU A 14 -19.94 58.39 -1.75
N PRO A 15 -19.64 58.99 -2.94
CA PRO A 15 -19.90 58.60 -4.32
C PRO A 15 -18.82 58.98 -5.38
N TRP A 16 -18.97 58.42 -6.60
CA TRP A 16 -18.72 59.00 -7.93
C TRP A 16 -17.45 59.86 -8.22
N ILE A 17 -16.60 59.39 -9.13
CA ILE A 17 -16.11 60.18 -10.28
C ILE A 17 -15.77 59.21 -11.44
N ALA A 18 -16.54 59.31 -12.52
CA ALA A 18 -16.22 58.79 -13.82
C ALA A 18 -15.29 59.77 -14.53
N ALA A 19 -14.17 59.29 -15.05
CA ALA A 19 -13.40 60.02 -16.07
C ALA A 19 -12.89 59.02 -17.10
N ALA A 20 -13.49 59.07 -18.27
CA ALA A 20 -13.07 58.37 -19.48
C ALA A 20 -11.80 59.06 -20.02
N LEU A 21 -10.78 58.24 -20.34
CA LEU A 21 -9.69 58.62 -21.23
C LEU A 21 -9.49 57.46 -22.22
N ALA A 22 -10.13 57.61 -23.37
CA ALA A 22 -9.83 56.82 -24.56
C ALA A 22 -8.56 57.38 -25.20
N VAL A 23 -7.49 56.60 -25.20
CA VAL A 23 -6.33 56.81 -26.06
C VAL A 23 -6.31 55.73 -27.10
N ALA A 24 -6.70 56.06 -28.31
CA ALA A 24 -6.55 55.22 -29.49
C ALA A 24 -5.08 55.19 -29.90
N CYS A 25 -4.45 54.03 -29.80
CA CYS A 25 -3.23 53.72 -30.55
C CYS A 25 -3.60 52.74 -31.66
N GLN A 26 -3.78 53.29 -32.87
CA GLN A 26 -3.79 52.52 -34.12
C GLN A 26 -2.35 52.09 -34.40
N GLY A 27 -2.05 50.80 -34.13
CA GLY A 27 -0.86 50.13 -34.60
C GLY A 27 -1.28 49.02 -35.54
N SER A 28 -1.08 49.18 -36.83
CA SER A 28 -1.23 48.19 -37.87
C SER A 28 -0.21 47.05 -37.67
N GLY A 29 -0.58 46.01 -36.95
CA GLY A 29 0.14 44.77 -36.80
C GLY A 29 -0.66 43.63 -37.41
N LYS A 30 -0.12 43.02 -38.43
CA LYS A 30 -0.67 41.92 -39.20
C LYS A 30 -1.30 40.85 -38.30
N SER A 31 -2.55 40.54 -38.58
CA SER A 31 -3.30 39.41 -38.03
C SER A 31 -2.50 38.12 -38.27
N ALA A 32 -1.72 37.70 -37.29
CA ALA A 32 -1.22 36.30 -37.24
C ALA A 32 -2.34 35.43 -36.74
N SER A 33 -2.69 34.51 -37.58
CA SER A 33 -3.75 33.51 -37.48
C SER A 33 -3.94 32.93 -36.07
N ALA A 34 -5.09 33.23 -35.47
CA ALA A 34 -5.59 32.57 -34.27
C ALA A 34 -6.12 31.13 -34.54
N ALA A 35 -5.58 30.45 -35.55
CA ALA A 35 -6.07 29.15 -36.04
C ALA A 35 -5.23 27.96 -35.56
N THR A 36 -4.17 28.15 -34.75
CA THR A 36 -3.28 27.05 -34.35
C THR A 36 -3.32 26.70 -32.86
N ALA A 37 -4.23 27.27 -32.09
CA ALA A 37 -4.35 26.96 -30.65
C ALA A 37 -5.51 26.01 -30.32
N ARG A 38 -6.16 25.40 -31.30
CA ARG A 38 -7.34 24.54 -31.09
C ARG A 38 -7.14 23.04 -31.38
N ASP A 39 -5.96 22.60 -31.80
CA ASP A 39 -5.76 21.20 -32.22
C ASP A 39 -4.82 20.37 -31.32
N THR A 40 -4.47 20.87 -30.14
CA THR A 40 -3.69 20.12 -29.15
C THR A 40 -4.49 19.76 -27.91
N ALA A 41 -5.81 19.73 -27.94
CA ALA A 41 -6.56 18.89 -27.05
C ALA A 41 -6.32 17.45 -27.55
N ALA A 42 -5.17 16.88 -27.21
CA ALA A 42 -4.94 15.46 -27.35
C ALA A 42 -6.17 14.77 -26.77
N LYS A 43 -6.90 14.07 -27.61
CA LYS A 43 -8.08 13.28 -27.26
C LYS A 43 -7.62 12.38 -26.11
N ALA A 44 -7.92 12.75 -24.86
CA ALA A 44 -7.57 11.96 -23.71
C ALA A 44 -8.17 10.57 -23.99
N ALA A 45 -7.31 9.61 -24.25
CA ALA A 45 -7.75 8.26 -24.56
C ALA A 45 -8.64 7.82 -23.40
N THR A 46 -9.87 7.43 -23.68
CA THR A 46 -10.78 6.96 -22.63
C THR A 46 -10.15 5.74 -21.99
N PHE A 47 -9.85 5.81 -20.69
CA PHE A 47 -9.30 4.67 -19.96
C PHE A 47 -10.27 3.49 -20.02
N VAL A 48 -9.82 2.37 -20.60
CA VAL A 48 -10.58 1.12 -20.71
C VAL A 48 -9.94 0.09 -19.80
N GLU A 49 -10.54 -0.11 -18.63
CA GLU A 49 -10.00 -1.01 -17.59
C GLU A 49 -9.84 -2.46 -18.07
N ALA A 50 -10.76 -2.96 -18.88
CA ALA A 50 -10.71 -4.33 -19.39
C ALA A 50 -9.45 -4.63 -20.23
N SER A 51 -8.92 -3.62 -20.92
CA SER A 51 -7.69 -3.73 -21.73
C SER A 51 -6.45 -3.22 -21.03
N TRP A 52 -6.61 -2.51 -19.91
CA TRP A 52 -5.46 -1.99 -19.17
C TRP A 52 -4.62 -3.12 -18.56
N ARG A 53 -3.31 -2.97 -18.64
CA ARG A 53 -2.34 -3.86 -18.00
C ARG A 53 -1.25 -3.01 -17.33
N PRO A 54 -0.77 -3.41 -16.16
CA PRO A 54 0.35 -2.71 -15.54
C PRO A 54 1.59 -2.86 -16.42
N PRO A 55 2.43 -1.83 -16.53
CA PRO A 55 3.70 -1.95 -17.21
C PRO A 55 4.61 -2.96 -16.51
N THR A 56 5.52 -3.56 -17.28
CA THR A 56 6.48 -4.57 -16.82
C THR A 56 7.85 -3.96 -16.54
N GLU A 57 8.76 -4.71 -15.96
CA GLU A 57 10.13 -4.26 -15.71
C GLU A 57 10.85 -3.83 -17.01
N ALA A 58 10.50 -4.43 -18.16
CA ALA A 58 11.06 -4.08 -19.46
C ALA A 58 10.63 -2.68 -19.96
N ASP A 59 9.50 -2.19 -19.46
CA ASP A 59 8.95 -0.88 -19.83
C ASP A 59 9.53 0.27 -18.97
N ILE A 60 10.42 -0.02 -18.02
CA ILE A 60 11.03 1.01 -17.16
C ILE A 60 11.97 1.89 -18.00
N PRO A 61 11.78 3.23 -18.00
CA PRO A 61 12.62 4.17 -18.77
C PRO A 61 14.11 4.05 -18.43
N HIS A 62 14.97 4.43 -19.38
CA HIS A 62 16.45 4.44 -19.22
C HIS A 62 16.98 5.81 -18.77
N ASP A 63 16.20 6.54 -17.96
CA ASP A 63 16.53 7.85 -17.44
C ASP A 63 16.62 7.85 -15.90
N SER A 64 16.72 9.04 -15.32
CA SER A 64 16.80 9.23 -13.86
C SER A 64 15.52 8.75 -13.13
N LEU A 65 14.35 8.91 -13.76
CA LEU A 65 13.09 8.39 -13.21
C LEU A 65 13.08 6.86 -13.24
N GLY A 66 13.48 6.25 -14.35
CA GLY A 66 13.59 4.81 -14.46
C GLY A 66 14.60 4.22 -13.47
N ALA A 67 15.69 4.93 -13.16
CA ALA A 67 16.60 4.54 -12.10
C ALA A 67 15.94 4.54 -10.71
N ALA A 68 15.08 5.52 -10.40
CA ALA A 68 14.30 5.56 -9.17
C ALA A 68 13.29 4.41 -9.11
N ILE A 69 12.57 4.14 -10.21
CA ILE A 69 11.61 3.03 -10.33
C ILE A 69 12.30 1.68 -10.09
N ARG A 70 13.47 1.43 -10.68
CA ARG A 70 14.25 0.18 -10.45
C ARG A 70 14.67 0.03 -9.00
N ARG A 71 15.11 1.12 -8.33
CA ARG A 71 15.42 1.07 -6.90
C ARG A 71 14.18 0.79 -6.08
N GLY A 72 13.03 1.39 -6.40
CA GLY A 72 11.75 1.11 -5.75
C GLY A 72 11.37 -0.36 -5.86
N LEU A 73 11.43 -0.94 -7.06
CA LEU A 73 11.20 -2.36 -7.28
C LEU A 73 12.16 -3.24 -6.47
N TYR A 74 13.44 -2.88 -6.42
CA TYR A 74 14.44 -3.57 -5.61
C TYR A 74 14.08 -3.54 -4.12
N LEU A 75 13.66 -2.39 -3.61
CA LEU A 75 13.22 -2.24 -2.21
C LEU A 75 11.99 -3.11 -1.89
N LEU A 76 11.07 -3.30 -2.82
CA LEU A 76 9.93 -4.20 -2.64
C LEU A 76 10.37 -5.68 -2.58
N ARG A 77 11.29 -6.08 -3.46
CA ARG A 77 11.79 -7.46 -3.55
C ARG A 77 12.71 -7.84 -2.40
N PHE A 78 13.45 -6.88 -1.83
CA PHE A 78 14.47 -7.09 -0.81
C PHE A 78 14.28 -6.15 0.38
N THR A 79 13.05 -6.06 0.89
CA THR A 79 12.67 -5.07 1.91
C THR A 79 13.48 -5.18 3.20
N PRO A 80 13.55 -6.33 3.91
CA PRO A 80 14.30 -6.41 5.16
C PRO A 80 15.81 -6.31 4.96
N GLU A 81 16.32 -6.78 3.83
CA GLU A 81 17.74 -6.71 3.50
C GLU A 81 18.17 -5.26 3.18
N SER A 82 17.29 -4.50 2.54
CA SER A 82 17.56 -3.12 2.12
C SER A 82 17.21 -2.08 3.17
N LEU A 83 16.25 -2.38 4.03
CA LEU A 83 15.69 -1.45 5.01
C LEU A 83 15.60 -2.09 6.42
N PRO A 84 16.69 -2.68 6.95
CA PRO A 84 16.65 -3.44 8.21
C PRO A 84 16.27 -2.57 9.42
N ALA A 85 16.52 -1.27 9.37
CA ALA A 85 16.09 -0.32 10.41
C ALA A 85 14.56 -0.08 10.44
N TYR A 86 13.87 -0.40 9.35
CA TYR A 86 12.45 -0.13 9.17
C TYR A 86 11.60 -1.39 9.01
N ALA A 87 12.19 -2.52 8.59
CA ALA A 87 11.52 -3.81 8.44
C ALA A 87 12.18 -4.84 9.36
N THR A 88 11.56 -5.18 10.48
CA THR A 88 12.14 -6.09 11.47
C THR A 88 11.66 -7.54 11.33
N SER A 89 10.67 -7.79 10.48
CA SER A 89 10.24 -9.13 10.10
C SER A 89 11.09 -9.71 8.95
N SER A 90 10.89 -10.99 8.65
CA SER A 90 11.50 -11.62 7.46
C SER A 90 10.67 -11.41 6.19
N LEU A 91 9.55 -10.68 6.28
CA LEU A 91 8.67 -10.46 5.14
C LEU A 91 9.19 -9.34 4.25
N ARG A 92 9.02 -9.55 2.97
CA ARG A 92 9.21 -8.55 1.90
C ARG A 92 7.85 -8.00 1.50
N CYS A 93 7.80 -6.84 0.87
CA CYS A 93 6.54 -6.35 0.30
C CYS A 93 5.92 -7.40 -0.64
N THR A 94 6.76 -8.06 -1.44
CA THR A 94 6.37 -9.13 -2.37
C THR A 94 5.92 -10.42 -1.71
N SER A 95 6.13 -10.61 -0.40
CA SER A 95 5.57 -11.77 0.32
C SER A 95 4.04 -11.79 0.31
N CYS A 96 3.41 -10.62 0.34
CA CYS A 96 1.96 -10.45 0.24
C CYS A 96 1.52 -9.87 -1.11
N HIS A 97 2.31 -8.92 -1.66
CA HIS A 97 2.05 -8.26 -2.93
C HIS A 97 2.81 -8.99 -4.06
N GLN A 98 2.36 -10.22 -4.35
CA GLN A 98 3.05 -11.12 -5.29
C GLN A 98 3.16 -10.54 -6.70
N ASN A 99 4.10 -11.09 -7.48
CA ASN A 99 4.42 -10.62 -8.82
C ASN A 99 4.69 -9.10 -8.84
N ASP A 100 5.60 -8.67 -7.94
CA ASP A 100 6.00 -7.27 -7.81
C ASP A 100 4.83 -6.30 -7.56
N GLY A 101 3.78 -6.79 -6.93
CA GLY A 101 2.57 -6.01 -6.63
C GLY A 101 1.53 -5.99 -7.75
N THR A 102 1.67 -6.81 -8.79
CA THR A 102 0.74 -6.79 -9.93
C THR A 102 -0.24 -7.96 -9.96
N LYS A 103 -0.06 -8.99 -9.12
CA LYS A 103 -0.96 -10.16 -9.09
C LYS A 103 -2.31 -9.80 -8.46
N ALA A 104 -3.38 -9.85 -9.24
CA ALA A 104 -4.74 -9.45 -8.84
C ALA A 104 -5.25 -10.15 -7.57
N SER A 105 -4.96 -11.44 -7.38
CA SER A 105 -5.40 -12.21 -6.19
C SER A 105 -4.54 -12.00 -4.94
N ALA A 106 -3.40 -11.32 -5.04
CA ALA A 106 -2.42 -11.18 -3.98
C ALA A 106 -2.25 -9.72 -3.52
N ALA A 107 -3.34 -9.08 -3.14
CA ALA A 107 -3.35 -7.69 -2.67
C ALA A 107 -2.58 -6.74 -3.61
N PRO A 108 -2.97 -6.59 -4.87
CA PRO A 108 -2.22 -5.82 -5.85
C PRO A 108 -2.00 -4.37 -5.42
N LEU A 109 -0.87 -3.81 -5.86
CA LEU A 109 -0.48 -2.41 -5.66
C LEU A 109 -0.81 -1.55 -6.89
N THR A 110 -1.24 -2.17 -7.98
CA THR A 110 -1.70 -1.47 -9.19
C THR A 110 -2.84 -0.51 -8.86
N GLY A 111 -2.82 0.69 -9.45
CA GLY A 111 -3.80 1.73 -9.15
C GLY A 111 -3.66 2.37 -7.76
N ALA A 112 -2.72 1.93 -6.90
CA ALA A 112 -2.55 2.53 -5.58
C ALA A 112 -2.23 4.02 -5.67
N HIS A 113 -1.39 4.43 -6.62
CA HIS A 113 -1.04 5.84 -6.82
C HIS A 113 -2.28 6.71 -7.15
N ALA A 114 -3.21 6.17 -7.91
CA ALA A 114 -4.43 6.88 -8.32
C ALA A 114 -5.47 7.02 -7.19
N ARG A 115 -5.41 6.20 -6.15
CA ARG A 115 -6.42 6.14 -5.07
C ARG A 115 -6.14 7.04 -3.87
N TYR A 116 -4.94 7.56 -3.73
CA TYR A 116 -4.55 8.40 -2.59
C TYR A 116 -4.36 9.87 -3.01
N PRO A 117 -4.67 10.83 -2.11
CA PRO A 117 -5.09 10.64 -0.71
C PRO A 117 -6.52 10.12 -0.58
N LYS A 118 -6.80 9.39 0.52
CA LYS A 118 -8.17 8.94 0.82
C LYS A 118 -8.43 8.80 2.32
N TYR A 119 -9.70 8.88 2.71
CA TYR A 119 -10.10 8.59 4.08
C TYR A 119 -9.95 7.09 4.41
N MET A 120 -9.30 6.80 5.52
CA MET A 120 -9.10 5.45 6.02
C MET A 120 -9.81 5.26 7.37
N PRO A 121 -10.91 4.50 7.46
CA PRO A 121 -11.66 4.30 8.71
C PRO A 121 -10.78 3.78 9.85
N ARG A 122 -9.80 2.94 9.55
CA ARG A 122 -8.89 2.37 10.55
C ARG A 122 -8.05 3.44 11.26
N SER A 123 -7.64 4.49 10.58
CA SER A 123 -6.90 5.59 11.18
C SER A 123 -7.79 6.79 11.55
N GLY A 124 -9.05 6.79 11.09
CA GLY A 124 -9.95 7.92 11.28
C GLY A 124 -9.51 9.21 10.58
N ALA A 125 -8.66 9.11 9.57
CA ALA A 125 -8.04 10.25 8.91
C ALA A 125 -7.95 10.08 7.40
N VAL A 126 -7.81 11.20 6.69
CA VAL A 126 -7.35 11.22 5.29
C VAL A 126 -5.83 11.05 5.30
N ILE A 127 -5.33 10.06 4.57
CA ILE A 127 -3.90 9.76 4.50
C ILE A 127 -3.39 9.76 3.07
N GLY A 128 -2.11 10.09 2.91
CA GLY A 128 -1.38 10.00 1.65
C GLY A 128 -0.88 8.59 1.35
N LEU A 129 -0.30 8.41 0.16
CA LEU A 129 0.24 7.11 -0.24
C LEU A 129 1.48 6.73 0.59
N ALA A 130 2.34 7.69 0.96
CA ALA A 130 3.49 7.45 1.83
C ALA A 130 3.05 6.94 3.22
N ASP A 131 1.99 7.51 3.81
CA ASP A 131 1.43 7.03 5.08
C ASP A 131 0.90 5.61 4.92
N ARG A 132 0.24 5.31 3.79
CA ARG A 132 -0.26 3.96 3.52
C ARG A 132 0.88 2.94 3.38
N VAL A 133 1.99 3.31 2.76
CA VAL A 133 3.20 2.49 2.72
C VAL A 133 3.76 2.28 4.13
N ASN A 134 3.81 3.33 4.94
CA ASN A 134 4.26 3.26 6.33
C ASN A 134 3.38 2.34 7.21
N TYR A 135 2.09 2.21 6.91
CA TYR A 135 1.26 1.20 7.60
C TYR A 135 1.72 -0.23 7.31
N CYS A 136 2.34 -0.49 6.16
CA CYS A 136 2.95 -1.80 5.91
C CYS A 136 4.23 -1.96 6.74
N PHE A 137 5.08 -0.95 6.82
CA PHE A 137 6.28 -1.00 7.66
C PHE A 137 5.94 -1.21 9.15
N THR A 138 5.03 -0.41 9.68
CA THR A 138 4.73 -0.45 11.11
C THR A 138 3.85 -1.62 11.55
N ARG A 139 3.04 -2.17 10.65
CA ARG A 139 2.12 -3.28 10.94
C ARG A 139 2.59 -4.59 10.31
N SER A 140 2.60 -4.68 8.98
CA SER A 140 2.91 -5.94 8.29
C SER A 140 4.36 -6.37 8.48
N LEU A 141 5.30 -5.44 8.50
CA LEU A 141 6.72 -5.73 8.66
C LEU A 141 7.20 -5.59 10.11
N ALA A 142 6.29 -5.34 11.06
CA ALA A 142 6.54 -5.19 12.49
C ALA A 142 7.65 -4.17 12.83
N GLY A 143 7.88 -3.21 11.94
CA GLY A 143 9.02 -2.30 11.95
C GLY A 143 8.68 -0.86 12.32
N ASN A 144 9.48 0.06 11.84
CA ASN A 144 9.40 1.50 12.12
C ASN A 144 8.94 2.29 10.90
N VAL A 145 8.56 3.54 11.13
CA VAL A 145 8.20 4.48 10.07
C VAL A 145 9.43 4.78 9.21
N LEU A 146 9.33 4.55 7.91
CA LEU A 146 10.27 5.05 6.92
C LEU A 146 9.99 6.54 6.69
N PRO A 147 10.99 7.45 6.84
CA PRO A 147 10.74 8.89 6.67
C PRO A 147 10.08 9.20 5.34
N PRO A 148 8.93 9.92 5.33
CA PRO A 148 8.16 10.16 4.11
C PRO A 148 8.91 10.88 3.01
N GLU A 149 9.86 11.75 3.38
CA GLU A 149 10.72 12.53 2.48
C GLU A 149 12.00 11.81 2.06
N SER A 150 12.24 10.60 2.59
CA SER A 150 13.43 9.84 2.27
C SER A 150 13.48 9.44 0.79
N ARG A 151 14.72 9.31 0.27
CA ARG A 151 14.92 8.80 -1.09
C ARG A 151 14.28 7.43 -1.27
N GLN A 152 14.37 6.57 -0.28
CA GLN A 152 13.81 5.22 -0.32
C GLN A 152 12.28 5.24 -0.43
N MET A 153 11.61 6.12 0.31
CA MET A 153 10.16 6.31 0.17
C MET A 153 9.82 6.84 -1.23
N ASN A 154 10.55 7.85 -1.72
CA ASN A 154 10.32 8.39 -3.06
C ASN A 154 10.56 7.34 -4.16
N ASP A 155 11.58 6.49 -4.03
CA ASP A 155 11.84 5.38 -4.95
C ASP A 155 10.68 4.35 -4.93
N ILE A 156 10.15 4.01 -3.75
CA ILE A 156 8.95 3.15 -3.61
C ILE A 156 7.74 3.79 -4.29
N LEU A 157 7.49 5.08 -4.03
CA LEU A 157 6.37 5.81 -4.63
C LEU A 157 6.50 5.93 -6.15
N ALA A 158 7.72 6.11 -6.68
CA ALA A 158 7.98 6.11 -8.12
C ALA A 158 7.62 4.75 -8.75
N TYR A 159 7.97 3.64 -8.11
CA TYR A 159 7.56 2.32 -8.57
C TYR A 159 6.04 2.13 -8.52
N LEU A 160 5.38 2.55 -7.43
CA LEU A 160 3.92 2.45 -7.32
C LEU A 160 3.20 3.32 -8.36
N ALA A 161 3.74 4.49 -8.69
CA ALA A 161 3.23 5.33 -9.77
C ALA A 161 3.41 4.64 -11.13
N PHE A 162 4.58 4.03 -11.38
CA PHE A 162 4.88 3.31 -12.61
C PHE A 162 3.90 2.17 -12.87
N ILE A 163 3.69 1.27 -11.90
CA ILE A 163 2.72 0.16 -12.06
C ILE A 163 1.24 0.60 -12.02
N SER A 164 1.00 1.89 -11.80
CA SER A 164 -0.32 2.52 -11.86
C SER A 164 -0.46 3.46 -13.06
N HIS A 165 0.47 3.38 -14.03
CA HIS A 165 0.49 4.26 -15.20
C HIS A 165 -0.86 4.24 -15.93
N ASP A 166 -1.32 5.42 -16.36
CA ASP A 166 -2.59 5.64 -17.05
C ASP A 166 -3.87 5.36 -16.23
N VAL A 167 -3.79 4.91 -14.99
CA VAL A 167 -4.97 4.78 -14.14
C VAL A 167 -5.46 6.16 -13.73
N PRO A 168 -6.69 6.58 -14.08
CA PRO A 168 -7.21 7.90 -13.72
C PRO A 168 -7.28 8.10 -12.22
N VAL A 169 -6.93 9.30 -11.75
CA VAL A 169 -7.02 9.68 -10.32
C VAL A 169 -8.45 9.48 -9.81
N GLY A 170 -8.57 8.88 -8.64
CA GLY A 170 -9.85 8.54 -8.01
C GLY A 170 -10.48 7.24 -8.51
N ARG A 171 -9.86 6.55 -9.49
CA ARG A 171 -10.36 5.28 -9.99
C ARG A 171 -9.93 4.12 -9.09
N ASP A 172 -10.89 3.31 -8.68
CA ASP A 172 -10.62 1.97 -8.16
C ASP A 172 -10.67 0.95 -9.31
N LEU A 173 -9.59 0.21 -9.50
CA LEU A 173 -9.55 -0.87 -10.49
C LEU A 173 -10.23 -2.11 -9.92
N ALA A 174 -11.05 -2.79 -10.73
CA ALA A 174 -11.65 -4.05 -10.33
C ALA A 174 -10.57 -5.11 -10.04
N GLY A 175 -10.63 -5.71 -8.84
CA GLY A 175 -9.63 -6.69 -8.39
C GLY A 175 -8.26 -6.12 -8.02
N ALA A 176 -8.06 -4.79 -8.08
CA ALA A 176 -6.83 -4.13 -7.65
C ALA A 176 -6.96 -3.40 -6.30
N SER A 177 -8.11 -3.48 -5.64
CA SER A 177 -8.41 -2.76 -4.39
C SER A 177 -8.12 -3.56 -3.12
N GLY A 178 -7.09 -4.37 -3.11
CA GLY A 178 -6.73 -5.19 -1.95
C GLY A 178 -6.94 -6.69 -2.21
N LEU A 179 -7.07 -7.48 -1.14
CA LEU A 179 -7.35 -8.91 -1.26
C LEU A 179 -8.76 -9.13 -1.81
N VAL A 180 -8.89 -10.02 -2.77
CA VAL A 180 -10.18 -10.59 -3.15
C VAL A 180 -10.66 -11.45 -1.97
N THR A 181 -11.70 -10.98 -1.28
CA THR A 181 -12.28 -11.72 -0.16
C THR A 181 -13.13 -12.88 -0.67
N MET A 182 -13.09 -13.99 0.06
CA MET A 182 -14.05 -15.08 -0.15
C MET A 182 -15.46 -14.58 0.18
N LYS A 183 -16.45 -15.07 -0.53
CA LYS A 183 -17.86 -14.69 -0.30
C LYS A 183 -18.40 -15.25 1.00
N ASP A 184 -17.95 -16.43 1.38
CA ASP A 184 -18.39 -17.13 2.58
C ASP A 184 -17.45 -16.82 3.75
N THR A 185 -18.00 -16.33 4.86
CA THR A 185 -17.28 -16.22 6.11
C THR A 185 -17.45 -17.51 6.89
N LEU A 186 -16.41 -18.33 6.90
CA LEU A 186 -16.36 -19.60 7.60
C LEU A 186 -15.63 -19.44 8.95
N VAL A 187 -15.87 -20.35 9.87
CA VAL A 187 -15.13 -20.40 11.15
C VAL A 187 -14.02 -21.42 11.01
N GLY A 188 -12.78 -20.96 11.15
CA GLY A 188 -11.61 -21.83 11.10
C GLY A 188 -11.45 -22.64 12.38
N ASP A 189 -10.96 -23.86 12.25
CA ASP A 189 -10.62 -24.77 13.35
C ASP A 189 -9.11 -24.97 13.42
N ILE A 190 -8.52 -24.70 14.59
CA ILE A 190 -7.05 -24.73 14.78
C ILE A 190 -6.48 -26.13 14.56
N ALA A 191 -7.17 -27.19 15.07
CA ALA A 191 -6.66 -28.56 14.97
C ALA A 191 -6.72 -29.08 13.52
N ARG A 192 -7.82 -28.81 12.79
CA ARG A 192 -7.89 -29.11 11.37
C ARG A 192 -6.86 -28.30 10.58
N GLY A 193 -6.67 -27.02 10.95
CA GLY A 193 -5.68 -26.13 10.34
C GLY A 193 -4.25 -26.64 10.52
N GLU A 194 -3.90 -27.20 11.67
CA GLU A 194 -2.61 -27.85 11.89
C GLU A 194 -2.41 -29.04 10.94
N ALA A 195 -3.44 -29.86 10.73
CA ALA A 195 -3.35 -30.99 9.79
C ALA A 195 -3.14 -30.49 8.34
N VAL A 196 -3.85 -29.45 7.91
CA VAL A 196 -3.67 -28.83 6.60
C VAL A 196 -2.25 -28.24 6.48
N PHE A 197 -1.79 -27.52 7.51
CA PHE A 197 -0.45 -26.92 7.52
C PHE A 197 0.64 -27.97 7.36
N LYS A 198 0.56 -29.08 8.12
CA LYS A 198 1.52 -30.21 8.02
C LYS A 198 1.56 -30.80 6.62
N ARG A 199 0.41 -30.93 5.98
CA ARG A 199 0.28 -31.53 4.65
C ARG A 199 0.74 -30.61 3.52
N GLU A 200 0.43 -29.30 3.60
CA GLU A 200 0.50 -28.41 2.45
C GLU A 200 1.52 -27.27 2.59
N CYS A 201 1.96 -26.92 3.81
CA CYS A 201 2.67 -25.68 4.06
C CYS A 201 4.11 -25.89 4.55
N VAL A 202 4.37 -26.99 5.26
CA VAL A 202 5.66 -27.29 5.93
C VAL A 202 6.84 -27.31 4.96
N ALA A 203 6.64 -27.78 3.73
CA ALA A 203 7.70 -27.85 2.72
C ALA A 203 8.39 -26.50 2.45
N CYS A 204 7.65 -25.41 2.54
CA CYS A 204 8.17 -24.06 2.32
C CYS A 204 8.36 -23.30 3.64
N HIS A 205 7.38 -23.36 4.54
CA HIS A 205 7.35 -22.54 5.76
C HIS A 205 7.97 -23.22 6.98
N GLN A 206 8.48 -24.45 6.84
CA GLN A 206 9.01 -25.30 7.89
C GLN A 206 7.97 -25.70 8.95
N ALA A 207 8.23 -26.78 9.70
CA ALA A 207 7.29 -27.27 10.72
C ALA A 207 7.10 -26.28 11.88
N ASP A 208 8.09 -25.47 12.17
CA ASP A 208 8.07 -24.41 13.18
C ASP A 208 7.51 -23.07 12.66
N GLY A 209 7.12 -23.00 11.38
CA GLY A 209 6.57 -21.81 10.74
C GLY A 209 7.55 -20.64 10.57
N GLN A 210 8.86 -20.85 10.82
CA GLN A 210 9.86 -19.79 10.72
C GLN A 210 10.35 -19.53 9.30
N GLY A 211 9.94 -20.35 8.35
CA GLY A 211 10.29 -20.20 6.94
C GLY A 211 11.78 -20.40 6.67
N THR A 212 12.22 -19.85 5.57
CA THR A 212 13.62 -19.89 5.10
C THR A 212 14.05 -18.53 4.56
N ALA A 213 15.22 -18.41 3.98
CA ALA A 213 15.61 -17.19 3.26
C ALA A 213 14.68 -16.86 2.07
N ALA A 214 14.06 -17.89 1.46
CA ALA A 214 13.15 -17.74 0.33
C ALA A 214 11.68 -17.58 0.73
N PHE A 215 11.27 -18.14 1.87
CA PHE A 215 9.88 -18.19 2.34
C PHE A 215 9.75 -17.54 3.71
N PRO A 216 8.79 -16.61 3.90
CA PRO A 216 8.70 -15.84 5.13
C PRO A 216 8.24 -16.68 6.34
N ALA A 217 8.60 -16.19 7.54
CA ALA A 217 8.02 -16.68 8.78
C ALA A 217 6.52 -16.35 8.86
N LEU A 218 5.70 -17.29 9.31
CA LEU A 218 4.25 -17.13 9.44
C LEU A 218 3.84 -16.75 10.87
N TRP A 219 4.65 -17.05 11.86
CA TRP A 219 4.49 -16.65 13.26
C TRP A 219 5.84 -16.43 13.94
N GLY A 220 5.83 -16.10 15.22
CA GLY A 220 7.05 -15.81 15.97
C GLY A 220 7.62 -14.42 15.69
N PRO A 221 8.82 -14.11 16.21
CA PRO A 221 9.36 -12.74 16.26
C PRO A 221 9.74 -12.17 14.88
N ARG A 222 9.84 -13.02 13.86
CA ARG A 222 10.20 -12.62 12.50
C ARG A 222 9.02 -12.53 11.55
N SER A 223 7.80 -12.75 12.04
CA SER A 223 6.58 -12.70 11.27
C SER A 223 5.96 -11.29 11.25
N PHE A 224 4.79 -11.19 10.62
CA PHE A 224 3.98 -9.97 10.64
C PHE A 224 3.41 -9.70 12.04
N SER A 225 3.21 -8.42 12.37
CA SER A 225 2.63 -8.07 13.67
C SER A 225 1.13 -8.34 13.73
N ILE A 226 0.58 -8.31 14.96
CA ILE A 226 -0.87 -8.42 15.17
C ILE A 226 -1.67 -7.32 14.46
N GLY A 227 -1.04 -6.17 14.17
CA GLY A 227 -1.65 -5.08 13.42
C GLY A 227 -1.70 -5.30 11.90
N ALA A 228 -1.11 -6.35 11.36
CA ALA A 228 -1.16 -6.66 9.93
C ALA A 228 -2.56 -7.09 9.50
N SER A 229 -2.92 -6.84 8.25
CA SER A 229 -4.18 -7.36 7.68
C SER A 229 -4.22 -8.89 7.70
N MET A 230 -3.05 -9.55 7.57
CA MET A 230 -2.92 -10.99 7.59
C MET A 230 -3.13 -11.61 9.00
N ALA A 231 -3.13 -10.80 10.05
CA ALA A 231 -3.53 -11.24 11.40
C ALA A 231 -5.06 -11.40 11.54
N ARG A 232 -5.84 -10.94 10.57
CA ARG A 232 -7.27 -11.15 10.46
C ARG A 232 -7.54 -12.46 9.73
N GLU A 233 -8.36 -13.31 10.33
CA GLU A 233 -8.60 -14.68 9.84
C GLU A 233 -9.21 -14.68 8.43
N GLU A 234 -10.23 -13.83 8.18
CA GLU A 234 -10.86 -13.68 6.86
C GLU A 234 -9.85 -13.26 5.78
N ARG A 235 -8.94 -12.33 6.11
CA ARG A 235 -7.94 -11.84 5.17
C ARG A 235 -6.85 -12.87 4.90
N ALA A 236 -6.40 -13.57 5.94
CA ALA A 236 -5.44 -14.65 5.80
C ALA A 236 -6.05 -15.82 4.99
N ALA A 237 -7.27 -16.24 5.30
CA ALA A 237 -7.96 -17.30 4.58
C ALA A 237 -8.14 -16.96 3.10
N SER A 238 -8.57 -15.72 2.78
CA SER A 238 -8.72 -15.27 1.40
C SER A 238 -7.39 -15.28 0.64
N PHE A 239 -6.30 -14.81 1.26
CA PHE A 239 -4.98 -14.85 0.66
C PHE A 239 -4.50 -16.30 0.43
N ILE A 240 -4.66 -17.15 1.43
CA ILE A 240 -4.26 -18.56 1.38
C ILE A 240 -5.01 -19.28 0.27
N TRP A 241 -6.31 -19.14 0.22
CA TRP A 241 -7.15 -19.81 -0.78
C TRP A 241 -6.75 -19.46 -2.21
N HIS A 242 -6.50 -18.17 -2.47
CA HIS A 242 -6.17 -17.72 -3.81
C HIS A 242 -4.71 -17.95 -4.21
N ASN A 243 -3.77 -18.05 -3.25
CA ASN A 243 -2.36 -17.92 -3.54
C ASN A 243 -1.49 -19.05 -2.97
N MET A 244 -2.00 -19.86 -2.03
CA MET A 244 -1.22 -20.90 -1.35
C MET A 244 -1.87 -22.28 -1.50
N PRO A 245 -1.07 -23.36 -1.59
CA PRO A 245 0.39 -23.33 -1.81
C PRO A 245 0.74 -22.68 -3.14
N GLN A 246 1.87 -21.94 -3.22
CA GLN A 246 2.26 -21.24 -4.48
C GLN A 246 2.44 -22.19 -5.68
N SER A 247 2.79 -23.46 -5.42
CA SER A 247 2.93 -24.50 -6.46
C SER A 247 1.59 -24.98 -7.02
N LYS A 248 0.48 -24.77 -6.30
CA LYS A 248 -0.88 -25.19 -6.69
C LYS A 248 -1.96 -24.26 -6.11
N PRO A 249 -1.99 -22.98 -6.51
CA PRO A 249 -2.96 -22.01 -6.00
C PRO A 249 -4.40 -22.48 -6.23
N GLY A 250 -5.30 -22.24 -5.27
CA GLY A 250 -6.71 -22.62 -5.37
C GLY A 250 -6.98 -24.12 -5.16
N SER A 251 -5.99 -24.91 -4.72
CA SER A 251 -6.17 -26.33 -4.45
C SER A 251 -6.82 -26.65 -3.09
N LEU A 252 -6.82 -25.70 -2.16
CA LEU A 252 -7.47 -25.85 -0.87
C LEU A 252 -8.96 -25.55 -1.00
N THR A 253 -9.77 -26.26 -0.22
CA THR A 253 -11.18 -25.89 -0.05
C THR A 253 -11.29 -24.57 0.74
N PRO A 254 -12.38 -23.81 0.63
CA PRO A 254 -12.61 -22.62 1.44
C PRO A 254 -12.47 -22.91 2.95
N GLN A 255 -12.98 -24.05 3.44
CA GLN A 255 -12.88 -24.42 4.85
C GLN A 255 -11.42 -24.67 5.26
N GLU A 256 -10.63 -25.40 4.46
CA GLU A 256 -9.21 -25.62 4.74
C GLU A 256 -8.43 -24.31 4.80
N ALA A 257 -8.76 -23.34 3.95
CA ALA A 257 -8.13 -22.03 3.99
C ALA A 257 -8.44 -21.26 5.28
N PHE A 258 -9.66 -21.32 5.80
CA PHE A 258 -10.03 -20.76 7.10
C PHE A 258 -9.39 -21.54 8.25
N ASP A 259 -9.36 -22.85 8.20
CA ASP A 259 -8.75 -23.69 9.23
C ASP A 259 -7.25 -23.39 9.37
N VAL A 260 -6.50 -23.36 8.27
CA VAL A 260 -5.08 -23.03 8.31
C VAL A 260 -4.82 -21.56 8.66
N ALA A 261 -5.70 -20.63 8.29
CA ALA A 261 -5.60 -19.24 8.72
C ALA A 261 -5.76 -19.12 10.25
N ALA A 262 -6.73 -19.83 10.82
CA ALA A 262 -6.93 -19.91 12.27
C ALA A 262 -5.72 -20.51 12.98
N PHE A 263 -5.15 -21.60 12.46
CA PHE A 263 -3.94 -22.22 12.99
C PHE A 263 -2.75 -21.25 12.97
N VAL A 264 -2.44 -20.65 11.83
CA VAL A 264 -1.33 -19.68 11.70
C VAL A 264 -1.52 -18.48 12.63
N ASN A 265 -2.74 -17.96 12.73
CA ASN A 265 -3.03 -16.76 13.53
C ASN A 265 -3.15 -17.05 15.04
N SER A 266 -3.29 -18.31 15.47
CA SER A 266 -3.27 -18.67 16.88
C SER A 266 -1.89 -18.58 17.53
N HIS A 267 -0.82 -18.58 16.75
CA HIS A 267 0.56 -18.58 17.23
C HIS A 267 1.03 -17.19 17.69
N PRO A 268 2.05 -17.14 18.58
CA PRO A 268 2.67 -15.90 19.02
C PRO A 268 3.18 -15.06 17.85
N ARG A 269 3.02 -13.73 17.93
CA ARG A 269 3.49 -12.78 16.92
C ARG A 269 3.85 -11.43 17.50
N PRO A 270 4.63 -10.58 16.77
CA PRO A 270 5.00 -9.27 17.26
C PRO A 270 3.78 -8.39 17.54
N ASP A 271 3.87 -7.61 18.60
CA ASP A 271 2.87 -6.60 18.92
C ASP A 271 2.87 -5.45 17.90
N SER A 272 1.79 -4.68 17.90
CA SER A 272 1.62 -3.46 17.11
C SER A 272 1.28 -2.31 18.04
N PRO A 273 2.27 -1.54 18.52
CA PRO A 273 2.02 -0.38 19.38
C PRO A 273 1.04 0.60 18.75
N GLY A 274 0.11 1.10 19.56
CA GLY A 274 -0.95 2.01 19.11
C GLY A 274 -2.14 1.34 18.43
N LYS A 275 -2.18 0.01 18.36
CA LYS A 275 -3.29 -0.75 17.75
C LYS A 275 -4.66 -0.48 18.40
N GLU A 276 -4.66 -0.13 19.69
CA GLU A 276 -5.86 0.22 20.47
C GLU A 276 -6.55 1.49 19.97
N THR A 277 -5.83 2.34 19.24
CA THR A 277 -6.38 3.56 18.61
C THR A 277 -6.89 3.32 17.19
N ASP A 278 -6.73 2.12 16.65
CA ASP A 278 -7.31 1.75 15.36
C ASP A 278 -8.85 1.82 15.45
N TRP A 279 -9.49 2.28 14.39
CA TRP A 279 -10.93 2.53 14.29
C TRP A 279 -11.46 3.45 15.41
N PRO A 280 -10.96 4.69 15.50
CA PRO A 280 -11.32 5.62 16.59
C PRO A 280 -12.81 5.96 16.64
N SER A 281 -13.54 5.79 15.53
CA SER A 281 -14.99 5.96 15.46
C SER A 281 -15.77 4.65 15.70
N GLY A 282 -15.09 3.54 16.02
CA GLY A 282 -15.68 2.21 16.08
C GLY A 282 -15.80 1.57 14.69
N GLY A 283 -16.48 0.43 14.61
CA GLY A 283 -16.69 -0.29 13.35
C GLY A 283 -15.49 -1.14 12.92
N ALA A 284 -14.65 -1.56 13.85
CA ALA A 284 -13.61 -2.54 13.57
C ALA A 284 -14.26 -3.84 13.06
N PRO A 285 -13.67 -4.49 12.04
CA PRO A 285 -14.13 -5.81 11.61
C PRO A 285 -14.10 -6.85 12.75
N GLN A 286 -15.05 -7.79 12.75
CA GLN A 286 -15.20 -8.73 13.84
C GLN A 286 -13.99 -9.65 14.07
N ASP A 287 -13.24 -9.93 13.03
CA ASP A 287 -12.04 -10.79 13.06
C ASP A 287 -10.74 -10.03 13.40
N VAL A 288 -10.83 -8.78 13.86
CA VAL A 288 -9.67 -8.06 14.40
C VAL A 288 -9.22 -8.73 15.70
N PRO A 289 -7.94 -9.19 15.81
CA PRO A 289 -7.51 -10.02 16.92
C PRO A 289 -7.07 -9.25 18.18
N TYR A 290 -7.41 -7.94 18.28
CA TYR A 290 -7.10 -7.10 19.43
C TYR A 290 -8.23 -6.12 19.72
N ALA A 291 -8.28 -5.63 20.95
CA ALA A 291 -9.30 -4.69 21.38
C ALA A 291 -9.12 -3.30 20.74
N THR A 292 -10.21 -2.71 20.30
CA THR A 292 -10.32 -1.32 19.85
C THR A 292 -11.62 -0.71 20.36
N LYS A 293 -11.91 0.54 20.03
CA LYS A 293 -13.15 1.19 20.45
C LYS A 293 -14.38 0.41 19.97
N GLY A 294 -15.15 -0.11 20.93
CA GLY A 294 -16.37 -0.87 20.65
C GLY A 294 -16.15 -2.26 20.05
N HIS A 295 -14.92 -2.79 20.15
CA HIS A 295 -14.59 -4.12 19.66
C HIS A 295 -13.76 -4.90 20.69
N ALA A 296 -14.15 -6.14 20.96
CA ALA A 296 -13.38 -7.12 21.72
C ALA A 296 -12.90 -8.25 20.80
N PRO A 297 -11.67 -8.73 20.96
CA PRO A 297 -11.12 -9.75 20.07
C PRO A 297 -11.82 -11.10 20.29
N HIS A 298 -12.23 -11.74 19.21
CA HIS A 298 -12.84 -13.07 19.26
C HIS A 298 -11.78 -14.17 19.42
N ARG A 299 -10.66 -14.06 18.68
CA ARG A 299 -9.58 -15.06 18.70
C ARG A 299 -8.22 -14.36 18.67
N PRO A 300 -7.70 -13.94 19.83
CA PRO A 300 -6.36 -13.38 19.91
C PRO A 300 -5.30 -14.48 19.72
N PRO A 301 -4.08 -14.16 19.31
CA PRO A 301 -2.96 -15.11 19.30
C PRO A 301 -2.59 -15.55 20.71
N ALA A 302 -1.87 -16.67 20.83
CA ALA A 302 -1.46 -17.25 22.12
C ALA A 302 -0.65 -16.25 22.98
N SER A 303 0.16 -15.39 22.36
CA SER A 303 0.83 -14.28 23.03
C SER A 303 1.29 -13.20 22.06
N LEU A 304 1.55 -12.02 22.58
CA LEU A 304 2.20 -10.93 21.84
C LEU A 304 3.67 -10.87 22.25
N LEU A 305 4.52 -10.77 21.24
CA LEU A 305 5.97 -10.70 21.40
C LEU A 305 6.43 -9.24 21.27
N ALA A 306 7.46 -8.87 22.02
CA ALA A 306 8.13 -7.60 21.79
C ALA A 306 8.63 -7.51 20.34
N ARG A 307 8.60 -6.33 19.76
CA ARG A 307 9.21 -6.10 18.44
C ARG A 307 10.70 -6.33 18.52
N ARG A 308 11.26 -6.89 17.46
CA ARG A 308 12.71 -6.98 17.33
C ARG A 308 13.30 -5.56 17.24
N THR A 309 14.45 -5.37 17.89
CA THR A 309 15.24 -4.17 17.66
C THR A 309 15.83 -4.23 16.24
N PRO A 310 15.67 -3.17 15.44
CA PRO A 310 16.26 -3.14 14.11
C PRO A 310 17.77 -3.29 14.18
N GLU A 311 18.33 -4.11 13.32
CA GLU A 311 19.78 -4.18 13.14
C GLU A 311 20.26 -2.88 12.50
N ARG A 312 21.25 -2.23 13.12
CA ARG A 312 21.96 -1.07 12.54
C ARG A 312 22.94 -1.54 11.46
N THR A 313 22.44 -2.14 10.41
CA THR A 313 23.28 -2.51 9.27
C THR A 313 23.30 -1.34 8.29
N ILE A 314 24.49 -0.87 7.97
CA ILE A 314 24.69 0.07 6.87
C ILE A 314 24.35 -0.70 5.59
N VAL A 315 23.20 -0.39 5.00
CA VAL A 315 22.77 -1.01 3.75
C VAL A 315 23.72 -0.55 2.64
N PRO A 316 24.39 -1.45 1.92
CA PRO A 316 25.09 -1.08 0.70
C PRO A 316 24.07 -0.47 -0.25
N THR A 317 24.31 0.75 -0.71
CA THR A 317 23.53 1.34 -1.79
C THR A 317 23.66 0.40 -3.00
N PRO A 318 22.54 -0.04 -3.62
CA PRO A 318 22.65 -0.85 -4.83
C PRO A 318 23.54 -0.13 -5.84
N PRO A 319 24.39 -0.84 -6.58
CA PRO A 319 25.30 -0.22 -7.54
C PRO A 319 24.49 0.65 -8.49
N VAL A 320 24.86 1.92 -8.60
CA VAL A 320 24.33 2.82 -9.60
C VAL A 320 24.83 2.28 -10.93
N VAL A 321 23.98 1.61 -11.69
CA VAL A 321 24.29 1.27 -13.08
C VAL A 321 24.27 2.61 -13.83
N HIS A 322 25.43 3.23 -13.94
CA HIS A 322 25.63 4.32 -14.88
C HIS A 322 25.47 3.71 -16.27
N GLY A 323 24.36 3.98 -16.93
CA GLY A 323 24.23 3.77 -18.35
C GLY A 323 25.41 4.54 -19.00
N GLY A 324 26.33 3.80 -19.61
CA GLY A 324 27.47 4.39 -20.29
C GLY A 324 26.96 5.39 -21.33
N ALA A 325 27.23 6.65 -21.12
CA ALA A 325 27.16 7.63 -22.17
C ALA A 325 28.13 7.14 -23.26
N LYS A 326 27.60 6.62 -24.36
CA LYS A 326 28.36 6.51 -25.58
C LYS A 326 28.73 7.93 -25.99
N SER A 327 29.98 8.30 -25.81
CA SER A 327 30.56 9.42 -26.53
C SER A 327 30.47 9.09 -28.02
N GLU A 328 29.56 9.75 -28.71
CA GLU A 328 29.61 9.80 -30.16
C GLU A 328 30.82 10.66 -30.59
N PRO A 329 31.48 10.31 -31.72
CA PRO A 329 32.70 10.94 -32.22
C PRO A 329 32.51 12.36 -32.75
#